data_e67b0add314b142a92f609b4eefe2abb
#
_entry.id   e67b0add314b142a92f609b4eefe2abb
#
_cell.length_a   1.000
_cell.length_b   1.000
_cell.length_c   1.000
_cell.angle_alpha   90.00
_cell.angle_beta   90.00
_cell.angle_gamma   90.00
#
_symmetry.space_group_name_H-M   'P 1'
#
loop_
_entity.id
_entity.type
_entity.pdbx_description
1 polymer ?
#
loop_
_entity_poly.entity_id
_entity_poly.type
_entity_poly.pdbx_seq_one_letter_code
_entity_poly.pdbx_strand_id
1 'polypeptide(L)'
;MSSFDDLFRQENEQPVPRNDLPFDKEAWKQQKQEQREMVYAMIDDTAQTVARDGAAFRKYLDVQSRFDRYSVANALLILAQKPDATRIADFDTWKEQGAFIRKKETGFYILEPGEEYQREDGTVGISYNPKKMFDISQTGNSRKRETPTYPDDRTRIKALMDHAPVPIRISDALPEGTNALYRPEAREIQIRKGMDAGNIFRALSQELAHAEMDKGDGSYRRSDHAFHAYCVSYMLCRQYGVDTNGYRFDRAPQMLEGMEPQEIRAELSVIREAAGEISGRMNRMLSQQRQQIRQEPER
;
A
#
# COMPACT_ATOMS: atom_id res chain seq x y z
N MET A 1 -60.70 -12.24 30.78
CA MET A 1 -60.95 -12.35 29.36
C MET A 1 -59.75 -11.71 28.68
N SER A 2 -58.85 -12.53 28.15
CA SER A 2 -57.67 -12.06 27.46
C SER A 2 -58.05 -11.85 26.00
N SER A 3 -57.99 -10.62 25.53
CA SER A 3 -58.29 -10.27 24.16
C SER A 3 -57.09 -10.58 23.31
N PHE A 4 -57.25 -11.45 22.29
CA PHE A 4 -56.24 -11.76 21.29
C PHE A 4 -56.24 -10.79 20.10
N ASP A 5 -56.97 -9.66 20.24
CA ASP A 5 -57.11 -8.67 19.17
C ASP A 5 -55.77 -7.98 18.76
N ASP A 6 -54.77 -8.04 19.66
CA ASP A 6 -53.44 -7.50 19.36
C ASP A 6 -52.65 -8.30 18.33
N LEU A 7 -53.01 -9.58 18.11
CA LEU A 7 -52.36 -10.46 17.15
C LEU A 7 -52.80 -10.23 15.70
N PHE A 8 -53.88 -9.45 15.50
CA PHE A 8 -54.46 -9.14 14.19
C PHE A 8 -54.29 -7.69 13.77
N ARG A 9 -53.61 -6.87 14.57
CA ARG A 9 -53.09 -5.59 14.05
C ARG A 9 -51.92 -5.84 13.12
N GLN A 10 -52.23 -6.16 11.87
CA GLN A 10 -51.32 -5.86 10.80
C GLN A 10 -51.15 -4.34 10.78
N GLU A 11 -50.01 -3.87 11.25
CA GLU A 11 -49.56 -2.54 10.90
C GLU A 11 -49.57 -2.48 9.38
N ASN A 12 -50.52 -1.67 8.85
CA ASN A 12 -50.47 -1.22 7.45
C ASN A 12 -49.18 -0.42 7.29
N GLU A 13 -48.04 -1.07 7.15
CA GLU A 13 -46.93 -0.49 6.47
C GLU A 13 -47.41 -0.28 5.04
N GLN A 14 -47.85 0.95 4.76
CA GLN A 14 -48.00 1.38 3.40
C GLN A 14 -46.71 1.08 2.70
N PRO A 15 -46.73 0.29 1.61
CA PRO A 15 -45.51 0.05 0.84
C PRO A 15 -44.98 1.41 0.42
N VAL A 16 -43.77 1.74 0.88
CA VAL A 16 -43.03 2.89 0.35
C VAL A 16 -43.11 2.76 -1.15
N PRO A 17 -43.66 3.73 -1.90
CA PRO A 17 -43.77 3.61 -3.33
C PRO A 17 -42.39 3.29 -3.88
N ARG A 18 -42.20 2.10 -4.44
CA ARG A 18 -41.07 1.81 -5.30
C ARG A 18 -41.16 2.87 -6.38
N ASN A 19 -40.11 3.64 -6.49
CA ASN A 19 -39.98 4.65 -7.54
C ASN A 19 -39.90 3.88 -8.86
N ASP A 20 -41.05 3.53 -9.42
CA ASP A 20 -41.22 2.82 -10.71
C ASP A 20 -40.95 3.77 -11.89
N LEU A 21 -40.09 4.77 -11.67
CA LEU A 21 -39.54 5.54 -12.78
C LEU A 21 -38.69 4.59 -13.64
N PRO A 22 -38.90 4.56 -14.96
CA PRO A 22 -38.09 3.75 -15.85
C PRO A 22 -36.61 4.10 -15.63
N PHE A 23 -35.76 3.08 -15.56
CA PHE A 23 -34.32 3.26 -15.38
C PHE A 23 -33.78 4.20 -16.47
N ASP A 24 -33.38 5.41 -16.07
CA ASP A 24 -32.77 6.39 -16.97
C ASP A 24 -31.31 6.04 -17.18
N LYS A 25 -31.06 5.38 -18.32
CA LYS A 25 -29.71 4.94 -18.71
C LYS A 25 -28.75 6.11 -18.93
N GLU A 26 -29.23 7.23 -19.43
CA GLU A 26 -28.38 8.40 -19.69
C GLU A 26 -28.01 9.11 -18.39
N ALA A 27 -28.95 9.33 -17.48
CA ALA A 27 -28.67 9.87 -16.15
C ALA A 27 -27.70 8.97 -15.37
N TRP A 28 -27.85 7.63 -15.48
CA TRP A 28 -26.92 6.68 -14.85
C TRP A 28 -25.51 6.77 -15.45
N LYS A 29 -25.37 6.88 -16.77
CA LYS A 29 -24.06 7.05 -17.43
C LYS A 29 -23.39 8.35 -17.00
N GLN A 30 -24.16 9.45 -16.99
CA GLN A 30 -23.67 10.75 -16.55
C GLN A 30 -23.17 10.68 -15.10
N GLN A 31 -23.95 10.12 -14.19
CA GLN A 31 -23.56 9.95 -12.78
C GLN A 31 -22.26 9.12 -12.64
N LYS A 32 -22.12 8.05 -13.42
CA LYS A 32 -20.89 7.23 -13.43
C LYS A 32 -19.68 8.01 -13.97
N GLN A 33 -19.88 8.84 -14.96
CA GLN A 33 -18.84 9.69 -15.52
C GLN A 33 -18.39 10.74 -14.50
N GLU A 34 -19.32 11.46 -13.89
CA GLU A 34 -19.06 12.45 -12.85
C GLU A 34 -18.33 11.82 -11.64
N GLN A 35 -18.73 10.62 -11.22
CA GLN A 35 -18.06 9.90 -10.16
C GLN A 35 -16.62 9.54 -10.53
N ARG A 36 -16.37 9.13 -11.77
CA ARG A 36 -15.03 8.82 -12.27
C ARG A 36 -14.17 10.09 -12.28
N GLU A 37 -14.65 11.18 -12.80
CA GLU A 37 -13.94 12.47 -12.85
C GLU A 37 -13.59 12.95 -11.45
N MET A 38 -14.51 12.88 -10.50
CA MET A 38 -14.27 13.23 -9.09
C MET A 38 -13.14 12.37 -8.49
N VAL A 39 -13.11 11.06 -8.74
CA VAL A 39 -12.10 10.16 -8.20
C VAL A 39 -10.73 10.46 -8.80
N TYR A 40 -10.64 10.73 -10.10
CA TYR A 40 -9.36 11.10 -10.74
C TYR A 40 -8.86 12.47 -10.27
N ALA A 41 -9.74 13.47 -10.15
CA ALA A 41 -9.38 14.76 -9.58
C ALA A 41 -8.85 14.62 -8.15
N MET A 42 -9.46 13.78 -7.31
CA MET A 42 -8.98 13.51 -5.95
C MET A 42 -7.58 12.87 -5.94
N ILE A 43 -7.26 11.99 -6.90
CA ILE A 43 -5.91 11.42 -7.02
C ILE A 43 -4.89 12.53 -7.32
N ASP A 44 -5.19 13.41 -8.26
CA ASP A 44 -4.29 14.47 -8.70
C ASP A 44 -4.09 15.52 -7.59
N ASP A 45 -5.14 15.96 -6.93
CA ASP A 45 -5.09 16.90 -5.80
C ASP A 45 -4.30 16.30 -4.61
N THR A 46 -4.50 15.01 -4.34
CA THR A 46 -3.75 14.34 -3.27
C THR A 46 -2.29 14.17 -3.62
N ALA A 47 -1.95 13.85 -4.87
CA ALA A 47 -0.57 13.78 -5.34
C ALA A 47 0.14 15.13 -5.16
N GLN A 48 -0.51 16.24 -5.55
CA GLN A 48 0.01 17.59 -5.35
C GLN A 48 0.19 17.93 -3.86
N THR A 49 -0.75 17.54 -3.00
CA THR A 49 -0.65 17.74 -1.55
C THR A 49 0.55 16.97 -0.97
N VAL A 50 0.74 15.73 -1.38
CA VAL A 50 1.88 14.88 -0.99
C VAL A 50 3.21 15.48 -1.46
N ALA A 51 3.25 16.06 -2.66
CA ALA A 51 4.46 16.68 -3.20
C ALA A 51 4.86 17.98 -2.48
N ARG A 52 3.91 18.69 -1.88
CA ARG A 52 4.16 20.02 -1.27
C ARG A 52 4.44 19.99 0.22
N ASP A 53 4.18 18.87 0.90
CA ASP A 53 4.28 18.76 2.37
C ASP A 53 4.95 17.44 2.77
N GLY A 54 6.10 17.53 3.43
CA GLY A 54 6.85 16.39 3.93
C GLY A 54 6.08 15.53 4.94
N ALA A 55 5.17 16.11 5.73
CA ALA A 55 4.31 15.35 6.64
C ALA A 55 3.22 14.59 5.87
N ALA A 56 2.64 15.19 4.83
CA ALA A 56 1.71 14.52 3.92
C ALA A 56 2.42 13.41 3.14
N PHE A 57 3.64 13.65 2.66
CA PHE A 57 4.47 12.65 2.01
C PHE A 57 4.73 11.44 2.92
N ARG A 58 5.13 11.68 4.17
CA ARG A 58 5.30 10.60 5.16
C ARG A 58 4.00 9.81 5.39
N LYS A 59 2.86 10.51 5.51
CA LYS A 59 1.55 9.83 5.65
C LYS A 59 1.22 8.96 4.43
N TYR A 60 1.57 9.42 3.23
CA TYR A 60 1.42 8.61 2.02
C TYR A 60 2.25 7.32 2.11
N LEU A 61 3.52 7.42 2.48
CA LEU A 61 4.38 6.23 2.66
C LEU A 61 3.83 5.29 3.74
N ASP A 62 3.25 5.83 4.83
CA ASP A 62 2.57 5.03 5.86
C ASP A 62 1.36 4.28 5.31
N VAL A 63 0.55 4.91 4.45
CA VAL A 63 -0.58 4.27 3.77
C VAL A 63 -0.07 3.22 2.79
N GLN A 64 0.86 3.58 1.91
CA GLN A 64 1.38 2.66 0.90
C GLN A 64 2.08 1.45 1.53
N SER A 65 2.77 1.60 2.65
CA SER A 65 3.40 0.48 3.37
C SER A 65 2.38 -0.50 3.96
N ARG A 66 1.19 -0.05 4.36
CA ARG A 66 0.08 -0.92 4.81
C ARG A 66 -0.65 -1.59 3.66
N PHE A 67 -0.69 -0.92 2.51
CA PHE A 67 -1.41 -1.33 1.31
C PHE A 67 -0.44 -1.55 0.14
N ASP A 68 0.60 -2.35 0.37
CA ASP A 68 1.71 -2.63 -0.55
C ASP A 68 1.26 -3.21 -1.91
N ARG A 69 0.14 -3.92 -1.92
CA ARG A 69 -0.45 -4.51 -3.13
C ARG A 69 -1.29 -3.54 -3.96
N TYR A 70 -1.68 -2.41 -3.38
CA TYR A 70 -2.46 -1.41 -4.10
C TYR A 70 -1.57 -0.50 -4.95
N SER A 71 -2.13 0.01 -6.05
CA SER A 71 -1.46 1.00 -6.88
C SER A 71 -1.25 2.32 -6.13
N VAL A 72 -0.33 3.15 -6.62
CA VAL A 72 -0.13 4.52 -6.11
C VAL A 72 -1.44 5.31 -6.11
N ALA A 73 -2.23 5.23 -7.19
CA ALA A 73 -3.52 5.89 -7.29
C ALA A 73 -4.47 5.47 -6.14
N ASN A 74 -4.53 4.18 -5.84
CA ASN A 74 -5.37 3.67 -4.75
C ASN A 74 -4.84 4.07 -3.36
N ALA A 75 -3.52 4.09 -3.17
CA ALA A 75 -2.94 4.57 -1.91
C ALA A 75 -3.22 6.06 -1.69
N LEU A 76 -3.18 6.89 -2.74
CA LEU A 76 -3.57 8.30 -2.70
C LEU A 76 -5.06 8.47 -2.37
N LEU A 77 -5.93 7.66 -2.97
CA LEU A 77 -7.37 7.67 -2.65
C LEU A 77 -7.65 7.27 -1.20
N ILE A 78 -6.95 6.25 -0.69
CA ILE A 78 -7.05 5.84 0.72
C ILE A 78 -6.53 6.96 1.63
N LEU A 79 -5.40 7.58 1.30
CA LEU A 79 -4.86 8.71 2.05
C LEU A 79 -5.84 9.87 2.15
N ALA A 80 -6.48 10.23 1.03
CA ALA A 80 -7.43 11.34 0.98
C ALA A 80 -8.70 11.10 1.80
N GLN A 81 -9.21 9.87 1.78
CA GLN A 81 -10.56 9.56 2.30
C GLN A 81 -10.54 8.85 3.66
N LYS A 82 -9.55 7.96 3.89
CA LYS A 82 -9.48 7.13 5.10
C LYS A 82 -8.02 6.79 5.45
N PRO A 83 -7.18 7.78 5.84
CA PRO A 83 -5.74 7.60 6.06
C PRO A 83 -5.38 6.61 7.18
N ASP A 84 -6.30 6.36 8.09
CA ASP A 84 -6.18 5.41 9.19
C ASP A 84 -6.66 3.99 8.85
N ALA A 85 -7.14 3.75 7.62
CA ALA A 85 -7.56 2.45 7.15
C ALA A 85 -6.43 1.41 7.30
N THR A 86 -6.82 0.17 7.64
CA THR A 86 -5.88 -0.93 7.88
C THR A 86 -6.22 -2.21 7.14
N ARG A 87 -7.49 -2.46 6.91
CA ARG A 87 -7.99 -3.61 6.16
C ARG A 87 -9.29 -3.20 5.48
N ILE A 88 -9.27 -3.16 4.18
CA ILE A 88 -10.42 -2.70 3.39
C ILE A 88 -10.99 -3.84 2.56
N ALA A 89 -12.31 -3.83 2.43
CA ALA A 89 -13.05 -4.69 1.52
C ALA A 89 -14.36 -4.00 1.12
N ASP A 90 -15.00 -4.49 0.07
CA ASP A 90 -16.34 -4.07 -0.30
C ASP A 90 -17.40 -4.66 0.64
N PHE A 91 -18.64 -4.22 0.46
CA PHE A 91 -19.77 -4.64 1.28
C PHE A 91 -19.99 -6.15 1.26
N ASP A 92 -19.93 -6.76 0.07
CA ASP A 92 -20.22 -8.18 -0.10
C ASP A 92 -19.11 -9.04 0.50
N THR A 93 -17.86 -8.69 0.30
CA THR A 93 -16.71 -9.35 0.93
C THR A 93 -16.78 -9.30 2.46
N TRP A 94 -17.17 -8.15 3.05
CA TRP A 94 -17.35 -8.09 4.51
C TRP A 94 -18.49 -8.99 4.98
N LYS A 95 -19.60 -9.03 4.25
CA LYS A 95 -20.76 -9.90 4.54
C LYS A 95 -20.37 -11.37 4.47
N GLU A 96 -19.62 -11.80 3.46
CA GLU A 96 -19.10 -13.18 3.34
C GLU A 96 -18.18 -13.56 4.50
N GLN A 97 -17.43 -12.60 5.05
CA GLN A 97 -16.58 -12.79 6.23
C GLN A 97 -17.37 -12.74 7.56
N GLY A 98 -18.69 -12.65 7.52
CA GLY A 98 -19.55 -12.58 8.70
C GLY A 98 -19.52 -11.23 9.43
N ALA A 99 -18.98 -10.19 8.81
CA ALA A 99 -19.00 -8.82 9.32
C ALA A 99 -20.09 -8.00 8.63
N PHE A 100 -20.63 -7.03 9.31
CA PHE A 100 -21.60 -6.10 8.72
C PHE A 100 -21.10 -4.66 8.84
N ILE A 101 -21.44 -3.84 7.86
CA ILE A 101 -21.13 -2.40 7.91
C ILE A 101 -22.10 -1.74 8.88
N ARG A 102 -21.57 -0.98 9.83
CA ARG A 102 -22.41 -0.28 10.82
C ARG A 102 -23.28 0.78 10.15
N LYS A 103 -24.48 1.01 10.73
CA LYS A 103 -25.38 2.05 10.23
C LYS A 103 -24.69 3.42 10.23
N LYS A 104 -24.97 4.22 9.20
CA LYS A 104 -24.41 5.57 8.95
C LYS A 104 -22.91 5.62 8.57
N GLU A 105 -22.24 4.49 8.42
CA GLU A 105 -20.88 4.50 7.88
C GLU A 105 -20.90 4.82 6.39
N THR A 106 -20.01 5.70 5.99
CA THR A 106 -19.81 6.07 4.58
C THR A 106 -18.58 5.36 4.03
N GLY A 107 -18.77 4.59 2.95
CA GLY A 107 -17.64 3.97 2.26
C GLY A 107 -16.86 5.00 1.45
N PHE A 108 -15.63 4.66 1.13
CA PHE A 108 -14.71 5.44 0.30
C PHE A 108 -14.38 4.72 -0.99
N TYR A 109 -13.84 5.45 -1.98
CA TYR A 109 -13.60 4.90 -3.30
C TYR A 109 -12.14 4.49 -3.50
N ILE A 110 -11.96 3.37 -4.19
CA ILE A 110 -10.71 2.97 -4.86
C ILE A 110 -11.01 2.74 -6.34
N LEU A 111 -9.97 2.56 -7.14
CA LEU A 111 -10.07 2.13 -8.53
C LEU A 111 -9.87 0.62 -8.63
N GLU A 112 -10.81 -0.07 -9.28
CA GLU A 112 -10.73 -1.48 -9.61
C GLU A 112 -10.59 -1.66 -11.12
N PRO A 113 -9.78 -2.62 -11.61
CA PRO A 113 -9.72 -2.95 -13.03
C PRO A 113 -11.10 -3.30 -13.56
N GLY A 114 -11.47 -2.70 -14.68
CA GLY A 114 -12.69 -2.97 -15.41
C GLY A 114 -12.41 -3.70 -16.73
N GLU A 115 -13.18 -3.38 -17.76
CA GLU A 115 -13.04 -4.00 -19.07
C GLU A 115 -11.80 -3.53 -19.82
N GLU A 116 -11.25 -4.44 -20.62
CA GLU A 116 -10.21 -4.11 -21.60
C GLU A 116 -10.83 -3.31 -22.75
N TYR A 117 -10.09 -2.36 -23.30
CA TYR A 117 -10.48 -1.59 -24.47
C TYR A 117 -9.28 -1.40 -25.41
N GLN A 118 -9.55 -1.31 -26.70
CA GLN A 118 -8.51 -0.96 -27.67
C GLN A 118 -8.30 0.56 -27.70
N ARG A 119 -7.04 0.97 -27.62
CA ARG A 119 -6.64 2.35 -27.83
C ARG A 119 -6.54 2.65 -29.33
N GLU A 120 -6.48 3.93 -29.66
CA GLU A 120 -6.36 4.40 -31.06
C GLU A 120 -5.06 3.90 -31.73
N ASP A 121 -4.01 3.66 -30.96
CA ASP A 121 -2.73 3.09 -31.42
C ASP A 121 -2.75 1.56 -31.57
N GLY A 122 -3.91 0.91 -31.36
CA GLY A 122 -4.07 -0.55 -31.43
C GLY A 122 -3.63 -1.32 -30.19
N THR A 123 -3.09 -0.67 -29.16
CA THR A 123 -2.74 -1.31 -27.89
C THR A 123 -3.97 -1.56 -27.02
N VAL A 124 -3.91 -2.57 -26.16
CA VAL A 124 -4.98 -2.87 -25.21
C VAL A 124 -4.78 -2.03 -23.94
N GLY A 125 -5.81 -1.31 -23.54
CA GLY A 125 -5.89 -0.61 -22.27
C GLY A 125 -6.85 -1.32 -21.32
N ILE A 126 -6.69 -1.09 -20.01
CA ILE A 126 -7.64 -1.54 -18.98
C ILE A 126 -8.35 -0.29 -18.46
N SER A 127 -9.68 -0.32 -18.46
CA SER A 127 -10.47 0.72 -17.81
C SER A 127 -10.40 0.54 -16.30
N TYR A 128 -10.54 1.63 -15.54
CA TYR A 128 -10.61 1.56 -14.08
C TYR A 128 -11.91 2.21 -13.61
N ASN A 129 -12.62 1.49 -12.75
CA ASN A 129 -13.91 1.93 -12.23
C ASN A 129 -13.83 2.22 -10.73
N PRO A 130 -14.47 3.31 -10.27
CA PRO A 130 -14.61 3.58 -8.85
C PRO A 130 -15.39 2.46 -8.16
N LYS A 131 -14.80 1.84 -7.14
CA LYS A 131 -15.41 0.83 -6.29
C LYS A 131 -15.48 1.31 -4.86
N LYS A 132 -16.64 1.14 -4.22
CA LYS A 132 -16.86 1.56 -2.85
C LYS A 132 -16.34 0.52 -1.87
N MET A 133 -15.47 0.95 -0.95
CA MET A 133 -14.83 0.12 0.05
C MET A 133 -15.17 0.60 1.46
N PHE A 134 -14.98 -0.27 2.44
CA PHE A 134 -15.10 0.02 3.86
C PHE A 134 -13.91 -0.56 4.61
N ASP A 135 -13.41 0.19 5.59
CA ASP A 135 -12.36 -0.32 6.48
C ASP A 135 -12.95 -1.20 7.58
N ILE A 136 -12.16 -2.12 8.10
CA ILE A 136 -12.54 -2.97 9.23
C ILE A 136 -13.05 -2.16 10.44
N SER A 137 -12.55 -0.95 10.65
CA SER A 137 -13.03 -0.05 11.71
C SER A 137 -14.47 0.41 11.52
N GLN A 138 -15.05 0.25 10.33
CA GLN A 138 -16.43 0.58 10.00
C GLN A 138 -17.38 -0.63 10.13
N THR A 139 -16.84 -1.79 10.49
CA THR A 139 -17.63 -3.03 10.60
C THR A 139 -18.02 -3.33 12.05
N GLY A 140 -19.16 -4.03 12.20
CA GLY A 140 -19.55 -4.73 13.42
C GLY A 140 -19.17 -6.21 13.34
N ASN A 141 -19.07 -6.89 14.49
CA ASN A 141 -18.63 -8.29 14.62
C ASN A 141 -17.22 -8.59 14.06
N SER A 142 -16.44 -7.57 13.69
CA SER A 142 -15.05 -7.79 13.34
C SER A 142 -14.28 -8.26 14.58
N ARG A 143 -13.47 -9.29 14.44
CA ARG A 143 -12.50 -9.64 15.48
C ARG A 143 -11.67 -8.41 15.81
N LYS A 144 -11.43 -8.18 17.10
CA LYS A 144 -10.59 -7.08 17.57
C LYS A 144 -9.33 -7.02 16.71
N ARG A 145 -8.91 -5.80 16.38
CA ARG A 145 -7.67 -5.52 15.66
C ARG A 145 -6.54 -6.29 16.34
N GLU A 146 -6.04 -7.33 15.69
CA GLU A 146 -4.87 -8.03 16.19
C GLU A 146 -3.68 -7.07 16.11
N THR A 147 -2.96 -6.94 17.20
CA THR A 147 -1.70 -6.20 17.19
C THR A 147 -0.77 -6.88 16.17
N PRO A 148 -0.18 -6.15 15.23
CA PRO A 148 0.72 -6.76 14.27
C PRO A 148 1.84 -7.51 15.00
N THR A 149 1.97 -8.80 14.74
CA THR A 149 3.08 -9.61 15.25
C THR A 149 4.18 -9.59 14.20
N TYR A 150 5.33 -9.05 14.58
CA TYR A 150 6.50 -8.98 13.73
C TYR A 150 7.44 -10.17 13.97
N PRO A 151 8.20 -10.60 12.94
CA PRO A 151 9.27 -11.58 13.14
C PRO A 151 10.34 -11.05 14.10
N ASP A 152 11.04 -11.94 14.80
CA ASP A 152 12.24 -11.57 15.55
C ASP A 152 13.31 -10.99 14.62
N ASP A 153 14.29 -10.30 15.22
CA ASP A 153 15.32 -9.57 14.48
C ASP A 153 16.12 -10.47 13.53
N ARG A 154 16.47 -11.66 13.98
CA ARG A 154 17.26 -12.60 13.16
C ARG A 154 16.46 -13.12 11.96
N THR A 155 15.21 -13.50 12.18
CA THR A 155 14.29 -13.95 11.15
C THR A 155 14.02 -12.84 10.14
N ARG A 156 13.82 -11.61 10.61
CA ARG A 156 13.57 -10.44 9.77
C ARG A 156 14.77 -10.11 8.87
N ILE A 157 16.00 -10.13 9.42
CA ILE A 157 17.21 -9.90 8.63
C ILE A 157 17.43 -11.02 7.62
N LYS A 158 17.24 -12.29 8.02
CA LYS A 158 17.31 -13.42 7.07
C LYS A 158 16.32 -13.26 5.92
N ALA A 159 15.07 -12.86 6.22
CA ALA A 159 14.06 -12.63 5.19
C ALA A 159 14.46 -11.50 4.23
N LEU A 160 15.07 -10.42 4.75
CA LEU A 160 15.55 -9.30 3.94
C LEU A 160 16.69 -9.72 2.98
N MET A 161 17.54 -10.63 3.42
CA MET A 161 18.68 -11.15 2.62
C MET A 161 18.27 -12.27 1.66
N ASP A 162 17.10 -12.88 1.87
CA ASP A 162 16.66 -14.03 1.11
C ASP A 162 16.42 -13.66 -0.36
N HIS A 163 17.01 -14.42 -1.28
CA HIS A 163 16.94 -14.19 -2.72
C HIS A 163 17.22 -12.72 -3.12
N ALA A 164 18.17 -12.09 -2.42
CA ALA A 164 18.63 -10.75 -2.79
C ALA A 164 19.11 -10.71 -4.25
N PRO A 165 18.88 -9.62 -5.01
CA PRO A 165 19.22 -9.52 -6.43
C PRO A 165 20.72 -9.54 -6.68
N VAL A 166 21.52 -9.29 -5.63
CA VAL A 166 22.98 -9.25 -5.67
C VAL A 166 23.57 -9.86 -4.40
N PRO A 167 24.81 -10.37 -4.44
CA PRO A 167 25.51 -10.87 -3.25
C PRO A 167 25.67 -9.79 -2.17
N ILE A 168 25.50 -10.18 -0.90
CA ILE A 168 25.73 -9.32 0.27
C ILE A 168 26.99 -9.81 0.98
N ARG A 169 27.97 -8.93 1.18
CA ARG A 169 29.27 -9.26 1.79
C ARG A 169 29.57 -8.34 2.97
N ILE A 170 30.12 -8.92 4.03
CA ILE A 170 30.66 -8.12 5.13
C ILE A 170 31.96 -7.48 4.68
N SER A 171 32.15 -6.20 4.95
CA SER A 171 33.35 -5.44 4.60
C SER A 171 33.74 -4.48 5.70
N ASP A 172 35.03 -4.47 6.03
CA ASP A 172 35.65 -3.50 6.94
C ASP A 172 36.20 -2.27 6.17
N ALA A 173 36.16 -2.31 4.82
CA ALA A 173 36.69 -1.27 3.93
C ALA A 173 35.65 -0.20 3.53
N LEU A 174 34.50 -0.17 4.19
CA LEU A 174 33.48 0.87 3.95
C LEU A 174 33.96 2.24 4.43
N PRO A 175 33.63 3.34 3.72
CA PRO A 175 33.93 4.70 4.17
C PRO A 175 33.41 4.95 5.58
N GLU A 176 34.06 5.84 6.31
CA GLU A 176 33.60 6.24 7.65
C GLU A 176 32.16 6.76 7.61
N GLY A 177 31.33 6.38 8.58
CA GLY A 177 29.91 6.73 8.62
C GLY A 177 29.01 5.95 7.65
N THR A 178 29.56 5.09 6.78
CA THR A 178 28.78 4.26 5.84
C THR A 178 28.51 2.89 6.45
N ASN A 179 27.24 2.54 6.61
CA ASN A 179 26.81 1.27 7.19
C ASN A 179 26.67 0.14 6.16
N ALA A 180 26.21 0.47 4.96
CA ALA A 180 26.19 -0.43 3.81
C ALA A 180 26.34 0.37 2.53
N LEU A 181 26.75 -0.30 1.44
CA LEU A 181 26.95 0.34 0.15
C LEU A 181 26.73 -0.66 -0.99
N TYR A 182 25.79 -0.38 -1.87
CA TYR A 182 25.67 -1.05 -3.16
C TYR A 182 26.73 -0.54 -4.14
N ARG A 183 27.46 -1.46 -4.76
CA ARG A 183 28.47 -1.18 -5.78
C ARG A 183 27.98 -1.67 -7.14
N PRO A 184 27.56 -0.76 -8.02
CA PRO A 184 27.00 -1.13 -9.33
C PRO A 184 27.97 -1.92 -10.18
N GLU A 185 29.25 -1.53 -10.18
CA GLU A 185 30.29 -2.14 -11.02
C GLU A 185 30.56 -3.60 -10.65
N ALA A 186 30.51 -3.91 -9.34
CA ALA A 186 30.70 -5.27 -8.81
C ALA A 186 29.39 -6.04 -8.68
N ARG A 187 28.26 -5.36 -8.82
CA ARG A 187 26.90 -5.89 -8.54
C ARG A 187 26.85 -6.61 -7.19
N GLU A 188 27.31 -5.94 -6.14
CA GLU A 188 27.28 -6.47 -4.77
C GLU A 188 26.92 -5.39 -3.76
N ILE A 189 26.40 -5.81 -2.60
CA ILE A 189 26.21 -4.94 -1.44
C ILE A 189 27.26 -5.29 -0.39
N GLN A 190 27.99 -4.27 0.05
CA GLN A 190 28.89 -4.38 1.19
C GLN A 190 28.21 -3.83 2.44
N ILE A 191 28.32 -4.55 3.56
CA ILE A 191 27.71 -4.18 4.86
C ILE A 191 28.76 -4.18 5.95
N ARG A 192 28.71 -3.18 6.84
CA ARG A 192 29.61 -3.03 8.00
C ARG A 192 29.30 -4.08 9.05
N LYS A 193 30.35 -4.65 9.66
CA LYS A 193 30.25 -5.57 10.77
C LYS A 193 29.90 -4.86 12.08
N GLY A 194 29.22 -5.56 13.01
CA GLY A 194 29.05 -5.15 14.40
C GLY A 194 27.91 -4.17 14.65
N MET A 195 27.02 -3.93 13.67
CA MET A 195 25.81 -3.13 13.86
C MET A 195 24.73 -3.92 14.60
N ASP A 196 23.85 -3.21 15.30
CA ASP A 196 22.59 -3.77 15.80
C ASP A 196 21.60 -4.11 14.66
N ALA A 197 20.62 -4.95 14.96
CA ALA A 197 19.66 -5.47 14.00
C ALA A 197 18.86 -4.37 13.28
N GLY A 198 18.47 -3.31 14.00
CA GLY A 198 17.73 -2.19 13.41
C GLY A 198 18.58 -1.41 12.41
N ASN A 199 19.85 -1.16 12.71
CA ASN A 199 20.78 -0.50 11.82
C ASN A 199 21.11 -1.38 10.61
N ILE A 200 21.30 -2.69 10.79
CA ILE A 200 21.46 -3.64 9.67
C ILE A 200 20.24 -3.57 8.75
N PHE A 201 19.02 -3.63 9.30
CA PHE A 201 17.81 -3.64 8.50
C PHE A 201 17.65 -2.34 7.69
N ARG A 202 17.81 -1.18 8.34
CA ARG A 202 17.73 0.13 7.68
C ARG A 202 18.76 0.29 6.56
N ALA A 203 20.03 0.01 6.85
CA ALA A 203 21.10 0.15 5.88
C ALA A 203 20.93 -0.81 4.70
N LEU A 204 20.67 -2.09 4.99
CA LEU A 204 20.56 -3.12 3.98
C LEU A 204 19.30 -2.92 3.10
N SER A 205 18.15 -2.56 3.67
CA SER A 205 16.95 -2.29 2.89
C SER A 205 17.12 -1.12 1.92
N GLN A 206 17.89 -0.09 2.31
CA GLN A 206 18.20 1.03 1.42
C GLN A 206 19.12 0.60 0.29
N GLU A 207 20.15 -0.19 0.54
CA GLU A 207 21.07 -0.65 -0.49
C GLU A 207 20.45 -1.72 -1.42
N LEU A 208 19.53 -2.54 -0.90
CA LEU A 208 18.73 -3.43 -1.72
C LEU A 208 17.83 -2.64 -2.67
N ALA A 209 17.23 -1.54 -2.21
CA ALA A 209 16.45 -0.67 -3.08
C ALA A 209 17.29 -0.08 -4.23
N HIS A 210 18.54 0.32 -3.94
CA HIS A 210 19.47 0.73 -5.00
C HIS A 210 19.75 -0.40 -6.00
N ALA A 211 19.93 -1.64 -5.52
CA ALA A 211 20.16 -2.79 -6.39
C ALA A 211 18.91 -3.18 -7.23
N GLU A 212 17.70 -2.99 -6.71
CA GLU A 212 16.44 -3.20 -7.46
C GLU A 212 16.26 -2.16 -8.58
N MET A 213 16.66 -0.92 -8.35
CA MET A 213 16.52 0.16 -9.32
C MET A 213 17.62 0.17 -10.38
N ASP A 214 18.70 -0.60 -10.19
CA ASP A 214 19.76 -0.76 -11.17
C ASP A 214 19.41 -1.85 -12.19
N LYS A 215 19.05 -1.43 -13.41
CA LYS A 215 18.74 -2.32 -14.53
C LYS A 215 19.95 -3.09 -15.08
N GLY A 216 21.16 -2.76 -14.64
CA GLY A 216 22.40 -3.39 -15.12
C GLY A 216 22.82 -2.99 -16.53
N ASP A 217 22.25 -1.95 -17.09
CA ASP A 217 22.54 -1.41 -18.42
C ASP A 217 23.59 -0.27 -18.42
N GLY A 218 24.16 0.02 -17.26
CA GLY A 218 25.16 1.08 -17.07
C GLY A 218 24.59 2.49 -16.96
N SER A 219 23.27 2.65 -17.03
CA SER A 219 22.60 3.97 -16.89
C SER A 219 22.41 4.39 -15.43
N TYR A 220 22.52 3.46 -14.50
CA TYR A 220 22.26 3.70 -13.08
C TYR A 220 23.20 4.76 -12.49
N ARG A 221 22.61 5.71 -11.77
CA ARG A 221 23.31 6.70 -10.95
C ARG A 221 22.70 6.75 -9.55
N ARG A 222 23.52 6.52 -8.55
CA ARG A 222 23.10 6.50 -7.15
C ARG A 222 22.41 7.80 -6.72
N SER A 223 22.89 8.96 -7.18
CA SER A 223 22.32 10.27 -6.87
C SER A 223 20.82 10.38 -7.22
N ASP A 224 20.46 9.81 -8.36
CA ASP A 224 19.11 9.92 -8.93
C ASP A 224 18.10 9.05 -8.17
N HIS A 225 18.59 8.02 -7.48
CA HIS A 225 17.76 7.06 -6.74
C HIS A 225 17.92 7.13 -5.23
N ALA A 226 18.75 8.06 -4.72
CA ALA A 226 19.01 8.12 -3.27
C ALA A 226 17.77 8.40 -2.42
N PHE A 227 16.91 9.30 -2.90
CA PHE A 227 15.65 9.61 -2.23
C PHE A 227 14.65 8.43 -2.29
N HIS A 228 14.53 7.80 -3.43
CA HIS A 228 13.68 6.61 -3.60
C HIS A 228 14.11 5.48 -2.65
N ALA A 229 15.40 5.16 -2.62
CA ALA A 229 15.96 4.12 -1.75
C ALA A 229 15.72 4.41 -0.26
N TYR A 230 15.83 5.68 0.14
CA TYR A 230 15.51 6.13 1.49
C TYR A 230 14.02 5.92 1.82
N CYS A 231 13.11 6.24 0.89
CA CYS A 231 11.67 6.00 1.04
C CYS A 231 11.34 4.51 1.10
N VAL A 232 11.97 3.69 0.26
CA VAL A 232 11.80 2.22 0.28
C VAL A 232 12.21 1.65 1.64
N SER A 233 13.38 2.05 2.16
CA SER A 233 13.84 1.63 3.47
C SER A 233 12.85 2.01 4.58
N TYR A 234 12.31 3.23 4.54
CA TYR A 234 11.25 3.65 5.46
C TYR A 234 10.02 2.75 5.39
N MET A 235 9.50 2.48 4.18
CA MET A 235 8.32 1.64 3.98
C MET A 235 8.54 0.23 4.53
N LEU A 236 9.67 -0.39 4.24
CA LEU A 236 10.03 -1.71 4.77
C LEU A 236 10.16 -1.70 6.29
N CYS A 237 10.78 -0.67 6.87
CA CYS A 237 10.84 -0.52 8.34
C CYS A 237 9.43 -0.45 8.95
N ARG A 238 8.51 0.29 8.34
CA ARG A 238 7.10 0.35 8.78
C ARG A 238 6.40 -0.99 8.67
N GLN A 239 6.59 -1.71 7.57
CA GLN A 239 5.96 -3.02 7.34
C GLN A 239 6.43 -4.09 8.33
N TYR A 240 7.71 -4.07 8.68
CA TYR A 240 8.33 -5.13 9.49
C TYR A 240 8.64 -4.71 10.93
N GLY A 241 8.10 -3.58 11.40
CA GLY A 241 8.18 -3.17 12.79
C GLY A 241 9.57 -2.71 13.25
N VAL A 242 10.38 -2.18 12.34
CA VAL A 242 11.66 -1.54 12.66
C VAL A 242 11.43 -0.07 12.98
N ASP A 243 12.15 0.46 13.98
CA ASP A 243 12.02 1.86 14.38
C ASP A 243 12.31 2.83 13.22
N THR A 244 11.41 3.81 13.07
CA THR A 244 11.45 4.82 11.99
C THR A 244 11.64 6.26 12.51
N ASN A 245 11.97 6.46 13.77
CA ASN A 245 12.09 7.78 14.37
C ASN A 245 13.19 8.65 13.75
N GLY A 246 14.21 8.04 13.13
CA GLY A 246 15.31 8.73 12.46
C GLY A 246 14.98 9.27 11.06
N TYR A 247 13.88 8.85 10.44
CA TYR A 247 13.53 9.28 9.08
C TYR A 247 12.93 10.69 9.05
N ARG A 248 13.36 11.49 8.08
CA ARG A 248 12.92 12.86 7.84
C ARG A 248 12.53 13.04 6.38
N PHE A 249 11.41 13.72 6.14
CA PHE A 249 10.87 13.95 4.79
C PHE A 249 10.70 15.43 4.46
N ASP A 250 11.32 16.33 5.24
CA ASP A 250 11.25 17.77 5.06
C ASP A 250 11.78 18.22 3.67
N ARG A 251 12.61 17.40 3.03
CA ARG A 251 13.15 17.64 1.69
C ARG A 251 12.29 17.07 0.56
N ALA A 252 11.24 16.29 0.87
CA ALA A 252 10.39 15.71 -0.15
C ALA A 252 9.78 16.77 -1.09
N PRO A 253 9.32 17.95 -0.60
CA PRO A 253 8.82 18.99 -1.47
C PRO A 253 9.84 19.50 -2.49
N GLN A 254 11.12 19.57 -2.12
CA GLN A 254 12.19 20.02 -3.03
C GLN A 254 12.48 18.97 -4.13
N MET A 255 12.31 17.68 -3.81
CA MET A 255 12.53 16.60 -4.77
C MET A 255 11.41 16.48 -5.80
N LEU A 256 10.22 16.95 -5.48
CA LEU A 256 9.02 16.87 -6.31
C LEU A 256 8.54 18.23 -6.83
N GLU A 257 9.37 19.27 -6.66
CA GLU A 257 9.05 20.64 -7.04
C GLU A 257 8.84 20.77 -8.56
N GLY A 258 7.75 21.42 -8.94
CA GLY A 258 7.42 21.67 -10.36
C GLY A 258 6.87 20.47 -11.12
N MET A 259 6.74 19.30 -10.47
CA MET A 259 6.18 18.10 -11.11
C MET A 259 4.65 18.17 -11.23
N GLU A 260 4.15 17.73 -12.37
CA GLU A 260 2.72 17.51 -12.57
C GLU A 260 2.25 16.25 -11.84
N PRO A 261 0.93 16.12 -11.52
CA PRO A 261 0.40 14.96 -10.79
C PRO A 261 0.79 13.61 -11.36
N GLN A 262 0.88 13.49 -12.68
CA GLN A 262 1.29 12.25 -13.35
C GLN A 262 2.75 11.93 -13.09
N GLU A 263 3.64 12.93 -13.10
CA GLU A 263 5.07 12.77 -12.83
C GLU A 263 5.28 12.40 -11.35
N ILE A 264 4.57 13.04 -10.42
CA ILE A 264 4.59 12.67 -9.00
C ILE A 264 4.20 11.21 -8.83
N ARG A 265 3.11 10.75 -9.47
CA ARG A 265 2.70 9.34 -9.40
C ARG A 265 3.74 8.39 -9.99
N ALA A 266 4.47 8.80 -11.03
CA ALA A 266 5.56 8.00 -11.59
C ALA A 266 6.70 7.83 -10.57
N GLU A 267 7.14 8.91 -9.91
CA GLU A 267 8.15 8.85 -8.84
C GLU A 267 7.70 7.96 -7.67
N LEU A 268 6.45 8.10 -7.23
CA LEU A 268 5.88 7.24 -6.18
C LEU A 268 5.79 5.77 -6.62
N SER A 269 5.62 5.49 -7.92
CA SER A 269 5.59 4.12 -8.46
C SER A 269 6.95 3.45 -8.38
N VAL A 270 8.03 4.18 -8.66
CA VAL A 270 9.41 3.67 -8.50
C VAL A 270 9.64 3.20 -7.06
N ILE A 271 9.23 4.01 -6.08
CA ILE A 271 9.35 3.67 -4.65
C ILE A 271 8.52 2.42 -4.32
N ARG A 272 7.26 2.40 -4.74
CA ARG A 272 6.33 1.30 -4.49
C ARG A 272 6.82 -0.02 -5.11
N GLU A 273 7.29 0.02 -6.34
CA GLU A 273 7.76 -1.16 -7.06
C GLU A 273 8.98 -1.78 -6.39
N ALA A 274 10.01 -0.97 -6.09
CA ALA A 274 11.19 -1.46 -5.38
C ALA A 274 10.85 -2.01 -3.98
N ALA A 275 9.98 -1.33 -3.22
CA ALA A 275 9.51 -1.83 -1.93
C ALA A 275 8.71 -3.14 -2.07
N GLY A 276 7.89 -3.26 -3.12
CA GLY A 276 7.08 -4.43 -3.43
C GLY A 276 7.92 -5.67 -3.79
N GLU A 277 8.98 -5.50 -4.56
CA GLU A 277 9.91 -6.59 -4.90
C GLU A 277 10.61 -7.12 -3.65
N ILE A 278 11.15 -6.25 -2.81
CA ILE A 278 11.82 -6.65 -1.57
C ILE A 278 10.83 -7.29 -0.60
N SER A 279 9.70 -6.64 -0.32
CA SER A 279 8.68 -7.19 0.60
C SER A 279 8.06 -8.50 0.09
N GLY A 280 7.91 -8.64 -1.21
CA GLY A 280 7.43 -9.87 -1.85
C GLY A 280 8.35 -11.07 -1.58
N ARG A 281 9.67 -10.90 -1.68
CA ARG A 281 10.66 -11.93 -1.33
C ARG A 281 10.62 -12.25 0.17
N MET A 282 10.65 -11.23 1.01
CA MET A 282 10.56 -11.39 2.45
C MET A 282 9.31 -12.17 2.88
N ASN A 283 8.16 -11.82 2.33
CA ASN A 283 6.88 -12.47 2.66
C ASN A 283 6.83 -13.93 2.20
N ARG A 284 7.45 -14.28 1.07
CA ARG A 284 7.58 -15.68 0.63
C ARG A 284 8.37 -16.51 1.64
N MET A 285 9.57 -16.03 2.03
CA MET A 285 10.42 -16.70 3.02
C MET A 285 9.71 -16.86 4.38
N LEU A 286 9.10 -15.78 4.89
CA LEU A 286 8.38 -15.80 6.17
C LEU A 286 7.17 -16.74 6.15
N SER A 287 6.48 -16.86 5.03
CA SER A 287 5.34 -17.77 4.88
C SER A 287 5.79 -19.24 4.86
N GLN A 288 6.88 -19.55 4.17
CA GLN A 288 7.47 -20.88 4.15
C GLN A 288 7.93 -21.32 5.54
N GLN A 289 8.60 -20.45 6.28
CA GLN A 289 9.02 -20.72 7.65
C GLN A 289 7.84 -21.00 8.58
N ARG A 290 6.76 -20.23 8.50
CA ARG A 290 5.53 -20.47 9.29
C ARG A 290 4.89 -21.84 8.95
N GLN A 291 4.91 -22.27 7.69
CA GLN A 291 4.39 -23.56 7.27
C GLN A 291 5.26 -24.70 7.83
N GLN A 292 6.58 -24.59 7.80
CA GLN A 292 7.50 -25.58 8.36
C GLN A 292 7.29 -25.76 9.87
N ILE A 293 7.21 -24.66 10.64
CA ILE A 293 6.94 -24.71 12.09
C ILE A 293 5.60 -25.41 12.40
N ARG A 294 4.57 -25.21 11.57
CA ARG A 294 3.26 -25.87 11.75
C ARG A 294 3.27 -27.38 11.42
N GLN A 295 4.22 -27.83 10.61
CA GLN A 295 4.34 -29.23 10.18
C GLN A 295 5.29 -30.04 11.05
N GLU A 296 6.15 -29.40 11.86
CA GLU A 296 6.96 -30.10 12.87
C GLU A 296 6.05 -30.51 14.03
N PRO A 297 5.82 -31.83 14.27
CA PRO A 297 5.09 -32.27 15.44
C PRO A 297 5.87 -31.88 16.70
N GLU A 298 5.16 -31.39 17.70
CA GLU A 298 5.74 -31.18 19.05
C GLU A 298 6.47 -32.48 19.48
N ARG A 299 7.79 -32.41 19.59
CA ARG A 299 8.62 -33.49 20.16
C ARG A 299 8.75 -33.32 21.64
#